data_326399b5e83dbdb16cb41151662c1a2f
#
_entry.id   326399b5e83dbdb16cb41151662c1a2f
#
_cell.length_a   1.000
_cell.length_b   1.000
_cell.length_c   1.000
_cell.angle_alpha   90.00
_cell.angle_beta   90.00
_cell.angle_gamma   90.00
#
_symmetry.space_group_name_H-M   'P 1'
#
loop_
_entity.id
_entity.type
_entity.pdbx_description
1 polymer ?
#
loop_
_entity_poly.entity_id
_entity_poly.type
_entity_poly.pdbx_seq_one_letter_code
_entity_poly.pdbx_strand_id
1 'polypeptide(L)'
;MTPDEYLFAILARERVDASPTSPILAAAKKALMPVLVPWGGRYLRSVEPSGSFAKGTANRSGTDIDLFLSVSPEHPAPLKVLYESLYGALSWAGYEARRQDVSIGLRVDGTDIDLVPGKQQTVLTTDHSLYRRKADTWTKTNVLSHISHIRNGGRQAETRVMKLWRNQARLQFPSFYLELAVIEALRGSSAMSLSFRVGEVYRYLAGPFASARFVDPANTNNVISNDLTVVEKNAIRFAASRALQTPWGDLVR
;
A
#
# COMPACT_ATOMS: atom_id res chain seq x y z
N MET A 1 -22.11 -22.73 7.69
CA MET A 1 -21.07 -21.71 7.83
C MET A 1 -21.71 -20.35 7.74
N THR A 2 -21.64 -19.56 8.78
CA THR A 2 -22.13 -18.19 8.79
C THR A 2 -21.25 -17.28 7.90
N PRO A 3 -21.74 -16.12 7.47
CA PRO A 3 -20.92 -15.17 6.73
C PRO A 3 -19.62 -14.77 7.44
N ASP A 4 -19.65 -14.59 8.75
CA ASP A 4 -18.47 -14.26 9.53
C ASP A 4 -17.46 -15.42 9.58
N GLU A 5 -17.91 -16.66 9.83
CA GLU A 5 -17.04 -17.85 9.78
C GLU A 5 -16.35 -17.98 8.42
N TYR A 6 -17.09 -17.73 7.35
CA TYR A 6 -16.55 -17.74 5.99
C TYR A 6 -15.45 -16.71 5.80
N LEU A 7 -15.72 -15.43 6.16
CA LEU A 7 -14.74 -14.35 6.02
C LEU A 7 -13.51 -14.56 6.91
N PHE A 8 -13.69 -15.05 8.14
CA PHE A 8 -12.55 -15.38 9.03
C PHE A 8 -11.70 -16.52 8.47
N ALA A 9 -12.30 -17.54 7.86
CA ALA A 9 -11.57 -18.62 7.22
C ALA A 9 -10.70 -18.09 6.04
N ILE A 10 -11.24 -17.19 5.22
CA ILE A 10 -10.48 -16.53 4.16
C ILE A 10 -9.32 -15.71 4.74
N LEU A 11 -9.59 -14.87 5.74
CA LEU A 11 -8.56 -14.04 6.36
C LEU A 11 -7.45 -14.89 7.01
N ALA A 12 -7.78 -16.05 7.55
CA ALA A 12 -6.80 -17.01 8.09
C ALA A 12 -5.91 -17.59 6.97
N ARG A 13 -6.50 -18.03 5.85
CA ARG A 13 -5.78 -18.53 4.68
C ARG A 13 -4.85 -17.47 4.07
N GLU A 14 -5.30 -16.24 4.03
CA GLU A 14 -4.60 -15.10 3.47
C GLU A 14 -3.66 -14.40 4.48
N ARG A 15 -3.41 -15.02 5.62
CA ARG A 15 -2.57 -14.44 6.66
C ARG A 15 -1.13 -14.27 6.18
N VAL A 16 -0.59 -13.10 6.44
CA VAL A 16 0.82 -12.74 6.25
C VAL A 16 1.43 -12.46 7.62
N ASP A 17 2.60 -13.02 7.87
CA ASP A 17 3.39 -12.61 9.03
C ASP A 17 4.08 -11.27 8.70
N ALA A 18 3.52 -10.20 9.24
CA ALA A 18 4.02 -8.83 9.08
C ALA A 18 4.83 -8.36 10.31
N SER A 19 5.32 -9.28 11.12
CA SER A 19 6.20 -8.94 12.24
C SER A 19 7.56 -8.42 11.77
N PRO A 20 8.26 -7.61 12.58
CA PRO A 20 9.62 -7.18 12.26
C PRO A 20 10.61 -8.34 12.08
N THR A 21 10.31 -9.50 12.66
CA THR A 21 11.12 -10.73 12.58
C THR A 21 10.60 -11.71 11.51
N SER A 22 9.66 -11.28 10.68
CA SER A 22 9.12 -12.10 9.60
C SER A 22 10.23 -12.68 8.72
N PRO A 23 10.23 -14.01 8.48
CA PRO A 23 11.23 -14.67 7.64
C PRO A 23 11.33 -14.07 6.24
N ILE A 24 10.20 -13.68 5.64
CA ILE A 24 10.15 -13.11 4.30
C ILE A 24 10.81 -11.72 4.26
N LEU A 25 10.60 -10.90 5.29
CA LEU A 25 11.25 -9.59 5.43
C LEU A 25 12.75 -9.74 5.68
N ALA A 26 13.14 -10.69 6.52
CA ALA A 26 14.53 -10.99 6.81
C ALA A 26 15.27 -11.47 5.55
N ALA A 27 14.66 -12.35 4.75
CA ALA A 27 15.21 -12.81 3.48
C ALA A 27 15.38 -11.66 2.47
N ALA A 28 14.36 -10.83 2.32
CA ALA A 28 14.42 -9.65 1.44
C ALA A 28 15.54 -8.69 1.85
N LYS A 29 15.64 -8.34 3.13
CA LYS A 29 16.73 -7.49 3.65
C LYS A 29 18.10 -8.16 3.45
N LYS A 30 18.24 -9.44 3.78
CA LYS A 30 19.51 -10.17 3.61
C LYS A 30 20.01 -10.13 2.16
N ALA A 31 19.12 -10.30 1.19
CA ALA A 31 19.44 -10.28 -0.23
C ALA A 31 19.82 -8.86 -0.72
N LEU A 32 19.11 -7.84 -0.25
CA LEU A 32 19.22 -6.49 -0.80
C LEU A 32 20.22 -5.58 -0.08
N MET A 33 20.45 -5.76 1.22
CA MET A 33 21.40 -4.92 1.98
C MET A 33 22.81 -4.86 1.38
N PRO A 34 23.39 -5.94 0.79
CA PRO A 34 24.68 -5.86 0.10
C PRO A 34 24.74 -4.86 -1.06
N VAL A 35 23.59 -4.54 -1.67
CA VAL A 35 23.49 -3.53 -2.72
C VAL A 35 23.10 -2.16 -2.14
N LEU A 36 22.15 -2.14 -1.22
CA LEU A 36 21.58 -0.91 -0.67
C LEU A 36 22.57 -0.13 0.20
N VAL A 37 23.40 -0.83 0.98
CA VAL A 37 24.39 -0.18 1.87
C VAL A 37 25.48 0.54 1.06
N PRO A 38 26.13 -0.07 0.06
CA PRO A 38 27.06 0.65 -0.81
C PRO A 38 26.40 1.78 -1.61
N TRP A 39 25.18 1.56 -2.11
CA TRP A 39 24.45 2.57 -2.87
C TRP A 39 24.18 3.85 -2.05
N GLY A 40 23.62 3.70 -0.86
CA GLY A 40 23.27 4.85 -0.02
C GLY A 40 24.43 5.38 0.82
N GLY A 41 25.47 4.56 1.05
CA GLY A 41 26.65 4.90 1.84
C GLY A 41 26.26 5.51 3.20
N ARG A 42 26.99 6.54 3.62
CA ARG A 42 26.71 7.27 4.88
C ARG A 42 25.37 7.99 4.92
N TYR A 43 24.70 8.13 3.77
CA TYR A 43 23.43 8.83 3.66
C TYR A 43 22.21 7.92 3.80
N LEU A 44 22.36 6.59 3.70
CA LEU A 44 21.27 5.66 3.97
C LEU A 44 20.97 5.64 5.47
N ARG A 45 19.81 6.12 5.87
CA ARG A 45 19.38 6.19 7.27
C ARG A 45 18.70 4.91 7.73
N SER A 46 17.80 4.38 6.93
CA SER A 46 17.10 3.12 7.24
C SER A 46 16.53 2.45 5.99
N VAL A 47 16.23 1.15 6.12
CA VAL A 47 15.51 0.32 5.18
C VAL A 47 14.39 -0.35 5.95
N GLU A 48 13.16 0.18 5.80
CA GLU A 48 12.03 -0.23 6.61
C GLU A 48 10.87 -0.76 5.76
N PRO A 49 10.12 -1.74 6.28
CA PRO A 49 8.90 -2.16 5.61
C PRO A 49 7.89 -1.01 5.57
N SER A 50 7.19 -0.90 4.47
CA SER A 50 6.14 0.08 4.25
C SER A 50 4.90 -0.57 3.62
N GLY A 51 4.08 0.18 2.92
CA GLY A 51 2.93 -0.32 2.17
C GLY A 51 1.97 -1.18 2.99
N SER A 52 1.39 -2.18 2.33
CA SER A 52 0.36 -3.04 2.92
C SER A 52 0.90 -3.91 4.05
N PHE A 53 2.16 -4.34 3.92
CA PHE A 53 2.84 -5.16 4.92
C PHE A 53 2.93 -4.42 6.27
N ALA A 54 3.48 -3.22 6.27
CA ALA A 54 3.63 -2.42 7.48
C ALA A 54 2.29 -1.94 8.07
N LYS A 55 1.27 -1.76 7.23
CA LYS A 55 -0.08 -1.35 7.65
C LYS A 55 -0.91 -2.50 8.23
N GLY A 56 -0.51 -3.77 8.05
CA GLY A 56 -1.28 -4.94 8.45
C GLY A 56 -2.46 -5.24 7.52
N THR A 57 -2.42 -4.74 6.29
CA THR A 57 -3.47 -4.90 5.27
C THR A 57 -3.06 -5.79 4.09
N ALA A 58 -1.96 -6.53 4.24
CA ALA A 58 -1.45 -7.48 3.26
C ALA A 58 -2.27 -8.77 3.23
N ASN A 59 -2.43 -9.35 2.04
CA ASN A 59 -2.96 -10.69 1.81
C ASN A 59 -1.90 -11.55 1.13
N ARG A 60 -1.81 -12.81 1.49
CA ARG A 60 -0.82 -13.75 0.95
C ARG A 60 -0.88 -13.86 -0.58
N SER A 61 -2.06 -13.83 -1.16
CA SER A 61 -2.31 -13.97 -2.59
C SER A 61 -1.95 -12.74 -3.44
N GLY A 62 -1.46 -11.67 -2.86
CA GLY A 62 -1.15 -10.43 -3.58
C GLY A 62 -0.29 -9.48 -2.77
N THR A 63 0.73 -10.03 -2.09
CA THR A 63 1.63 -9.22 -1.26
C THR A 63 2.94 -9.01 -1.97
N ASP A 64 3.14 -7.76 -2.40
CA ASP A 64 4.46 -7.21 -2.66
C ASP A 64 5.01 -6.68 -1.33
N ILE A 65 6.31 -6.81 -1.11
CA ILE A 65 6.97 -6.21 0.04
C ILE A 65 7.46 -4.83 -0.35
N ASP A 66 6.83 -3.80 0.17
CA ASP A 66 7.33 -2.43 0.03
C ASP A 66 8.43 -2.16 1.06
N LEU A 67 9.63 -1.82 0.60
CA LEU A 67 10.72 -1.34 1.45
C LEU A 67 10.97 0.13 1.18
N PHE A 68 10.80 0.93 2.20
CA PHE A 68 11.10 2.36 2.17
C PHE A 68 12.56 2.60 2.54
N LEU A 69 13.28 3.26 1.65
CA LEU A 69 14.70 3.61 1.81
C LEU A 69 14.78 5.08 2.25
N SER A 70 14.98 5.32 3.54
CA SER A 70 15.17 6.68 4.05
C SER A 70 16.59 7.15 3.80
N VAL A 71 16.74 8.23 3.06
CA VAL A 71 18.01 8.85 2.71
C VAL A 71 18.11 10.23 3.36
N SER A 72 19.27 10.56 3.90
CA SER A 72 19.57 11.84 4.56
C SER A 72 19.26 13.05 3.65
N PRO A 73 18.77 14.16 4.21
CA PRO A 73 18.62 15.41 3.47
C PRO A 73 19.95 15.97 2.96
N GLU A 74 21.06 15.59 3.59
CA GLU A 74 22.42 15.99 3.22
C GLU A 74 22.96 15.28 1.96
N HIS A 75 22.24 14.27 1.45
CA HIS A 75 22.64 13.58 0.22
C HIS A 75 22.70 14.59 -0.95
N PRO A 76 23.84 14.73 -1.66
CA PRO A 76 24.00 15.83 -2.63
C PRO A 76 23.16 15.65 -3.89
N ALA A 77 22.83 14.40 -4.26
CA ALA A 77 22.12 14.12 -5.50
C ALA A 77 20.65 14.63 -5.49
N PRO A 78 20.16 15.15 -6.63
CA PRO A 78 18.74 15.37 -6.88
C PRO A 78 17.93 14.07 -6.78
N LEU A 79 16.63 14.17 -6.53
CA LEU A 79 15.73 13.01 -6.36
C LEU A 79 15.73 12.07 -7.57
N LYS A 80 15.75 12.61 -8.79
CA LYS A 80 15.83 11.83 -10.02
C LYS A 80 17.12 11.01 -10.08
N VAL A 81 18.25 11.62 -9.76
CA VAL A 81 19.56 10.94 -9.75
C VAL A 81 19.60 9.87 -8.68
N LEU A 82 19.02 10.14 -7.50
CA LEU A 82 18.91 9.16 -6.42
C LEU A 82 18.10 7.92 -6.87
N TYR A 83 16.97 8.15 -7.53
CA TYR A 83 16.12 7.08 -8.05
C TYR A 83 16.84 6.26 -9.15
N GLU A 84 17.44 6.94 -10.15
CA GLU A 84 18.11 6.28 -11.26
C GLU A 84 19.39 5.55 -10.82
N SER A 85 20.13 6.09 -9.84
CA SER A 85 21.32 5.40 -9.29
C SER A 85 20.96 4.13 -8.54
N LEU A 86 19.81 4.10 -7.82
CA LEU A 86 19.32 2.87 -7.20
C LEU A 86 18.97 1.82 -8.24
N TYR A 87 18.25 2.21 -9.30
CA TYR A 87 17.95 1.32 -10.41
C TYR A 87 19.23 0.74 -11.04
N GLY A 88 20.22 1.61 -11.29
CA GLY A 88 21.53 1.19 -11.84
C GLY A 88 22.28 0.22 -10.92
N ALA A 89 22.31 0.47 -9.62
CA ALA A 89 22.96 -0.40 -8.65
C ALA A 89 22.32 -1.79 -8.57
N LEU A 90 20.98 -1.86 -8.59
CA LEU A 90 20.23 -3.13 -8.60
C LEU A 90 20.48 -3.91 -9.89
N SER A 91 20.43 -3.24 -11.04
CA SER A 91 20.68 -3.86 -12.35
C SER A 91 22.11 -4.37 -12.47
N TRP A 92 23.09 -3.61 -11.98
CA TRP A 92 24.50 -4.03 -11.97
C TRP A 92 24.74 -5.24 -11.05
N ALA A 93 23.98 -5.34 -9.95
CA ALA A 93 24.01 -6.50 -9.05
C ALA A 93 23.28 -7.73 -9.61
N GLY A 94 22.74 -7.66 -10.83
CA GLY A 94 22.10 -8.78 -11.53
C GLY A 94 20.60 -8.94 -11.27
N TYR A 95 19.93 -7.99 -10.60
CA TYR A 95 18.49 -8.04 -10.44
C TYR A 95 17.76 -7.55 -11.70
N GLU A 96 16.66 -8.22 -12.05
CA GLU A 96 15.72 -7.75 -13.09
C GLU A 96 14.87 -6.58 -12.56
N ALA A 97 15.52 -5.43 -12.35
CA ALA A 97 14.88 -4.25 -11.80
C ALA A 97 13.93 -3.58 -12.81
N ARG A 98 12.79 -3.13 -12.34
CA ARG A 98 11.75 -2.45 -13.15
C ARG A 98 11.45 -1.08 -12.56
N ARG A 99 11.55 -0.05 -13.40
CA ARG A 99 11.15 1.32 -12.99
C ARG A 99 9.64 1.43 -12.89
N GLN A 100 9.15 1.86 -11.74
CA GLN A 100 7.75 2.24 -11.52
C GLN A 100 7.63 3.78 -11.39
N ASP A 101 6.53 4.30 -10.85
CA ASP A 101 6.40 5.77 -10.74
C ASP A 101 7.27 6.34 -9.61
N VAL A 102 7.20 5.77 -8.41
CA VAL A 102 7.97 6.20 -7.23
C VAL A 102 8.89 5.12 -6.68
N SER A 103 8.75 3.88 -7.12
CA SER A 103 9.47 2.71 -6.66
C SER A 103 10.25 2.03 -7.78
N ILE A 104 11.14 1.13 -7.37
CA ILE A 104 11.81 0.19 -8.27
C ILE A 104 11.38 -1.19 -7.84
N GLY A 105 10.65 -1.88 -8.73
CA GLY A 105 10.20 -3.24 -8.51
C GLY A 105 11.25 -4.26 -8.94
N LEU A 106 11.40 -5.33 -8.17
CA LEU A 106 12.25 -6.48 -8.50
C LEU A 106 11.70 -7.75 -7.85
N ARG A 107 12.32 -8.88 -8.15
CA ARG A 107 11.93 -10.16 -7.56
C ARG A 107 13.11 -10.79 -6.83
N VAL A 108 12.89 -11.24 -5.60
CA VAL A 108 13.87 -11.95 -4.76
C VAL A 108 13.24 -13.24 -4.25
N ASP A 109 13.82 -14.38 -4.55
CA ASP A 109 13.36 -15.71 -4.12
C ASP A 109 11.85 -15.94 -4.36
N GLY A 110 11.35 -15.48 -5.53
CA GLY A 110 9.94 -15.60 -5.89
C GLY A 110 9.01 -14.55 -5.28
N THR A 111 9.52 -13.66 -4.42
CA THR A 111 8.75 -12.56 -3.81
C THR A 111 8.96 -11.26 -4.59
N ASP A 112 7.88 -10.59 -4.94
CA ASP A 112 7.92 -9.26 -5.54
C ASP A 112 8.23 -8.22 -4.43
N ILE A 113 9.19 -7.34 -4.72
CA ILE A 113 9.67 -6.30 -3.78
C ILE A 113 9.68 -4.97 -4.50
N ASP A 114 9.12 -3.96 -3.85
CA ASP A 114 9.14 -2.58 -4.29
C ASP A 114 10.04 -1.73 -3.38
N LEU A 115 11.10 -1.16 -3.94
CA LEU A 115 12.02 -0.26 -3.23
C LEU A 115 11.64 1.18 -3.51
N VAL A 116 11.31 1.93 -2.47
CA VAL A 116 10.89 3.34 -2.54
C VAL A 116 11.98 4.23 -1.97
N PRO A 117 12.85 4.85 -2.78
CA PRO A 117 13.86 5.78 -2.28
C PRO A 117 13.24 7.13 -1.93
N GLY A 118 13.29 7.51 -0.66
CA GLY A 118 12.81 8.80 -0.16
C GLY A 118 13.93 9.62 0.45
N LYS A 119 14.11 10.85 -0.03
CA LYS A 119 15.04 11.81 0.57
C LYS A 119 14.33 12.59 1.65
N GLN A 120 14.80 12.49 2.88
CA GLN A 120 14.27 13.21 4.02
C GLN A 120 14.31 14.72 3.75
N GLN A 121 13.27 15.45 4.13
CA GLN A 121 13.22 16.90 3.87
C GLN A 121 14.11 17.68 4.84
N THR A 122 14.11 17.28 6.11
CA THR A 122 14.97 17.86 7.14
C THR A 122 15.38 16.78 8.15
N VAL A 123 16.42 16.99 8.91
CA VAL A 123 16.84 16.06 9.98
C VAL A 123 15.85 16.00 11.15
N LEU A 124 14.93 16.97 11.26
CA LEU A 124 14.00 17.11 12.38
C LEU A 124 12.62 16.49 12.12
N THR A 125 12.34 16.11 10.86
CA THR A 125 11.03 15.57 10.47
C THR A 125 11.15 14.20 9.83
N THR A 126 10.06 13.44 9.83
CA THR A 126 9.93 12.16 9.13
C THR A 126 9.34 12.32 7.73
N ASP A 127 9.21 13.57 7.27
CA ASP A 127 8.75 13.88 5.92
C ASP A 127 9.86 13.62 4.89
N HIS A 128 9.48 13.03 3.77
CA HIS A 128 10.38 12.69 2.67
C HIS A 128 9.86 13.23 1.35
N SER A 129 10.77 13.52 0.45
CA SER A 129 10.49 13.80 -0.96
C SER A 129 10.78 12.57 -1.80
N LEU A 130 9.83 12.18 -2.67
CA LEU A 130 9.95 11.10 -3.64
C LEU A 130 10.01 11.67 -5.05
N TYR A 131 10.80 11.04 -5.92
CA TYR A 131 10.73 11.31 -7.34
C TYR A 131 9.54 10.59 -7.97
N ARG A 132 8.76 11.30 -8.79
CA ARG A 132 7.66 10.76 -9.60
C ARG A 132 8.12 10.68 -11.04
N ARG A 133 8.53 9.49 -11.46
CA ARG A 133 9.14 9.25 -12.76
C ARG A 133 8.22 9.59 -13.95
N LYS A 134 6.94 9.21 -13.87
CA LYS A 134 5.99 9.43 -14.97
C LYS A 134 5.72 10.91 -15.24
N ALA A 135 5.71 11.72 -14.20
CA ALA A 135 5.45 13.15 -14.29
C ALA A 135 6.74 14.00 -14.30
N ASP A 136 7.92 13.37 -14.15
CA ASP A 136 9.23 14.03 -13.98
C ASP A 136 9.21 15.14 -12.93
N THR A 137 8.59 14.85 -11.78
CA THR A 137 8.39 15.80 -10.69
C THR A 137 8.63 15.10 -9.34
N TRP A 138 8.18 15.70 -8.26
CA TRP A 138 8.29 15.12 -6.93
C TRP A 138 6.99 15.19 -6.13
N THR A 139 6.90 14.39 -5.08
CA THR A 139 5.81 14.46 -4.10
C THR A 139 6.35 14.33 -2.69
N LYS A 140 5.66 14.96 -1.73
CA LYS A 140 5.93 14.76 -0.31
C LYS A 140 5.19 13.52 0.18
N THR A 141 5.83 12.77 1.05
CA THR A 141 5.24 11.64 1.78
C THR A 141 5.73 11.59 3.23
N ASN A 142 4.94 10.95 4.09
CA ASN A 142 5.34 10.55 5.42
C ASN A 142 4.83 9.12 5.67
N VAL A 143 5.72 8.15 5.50
CA VAL A 143 5.38 6.72 5.59
C VAL A 143 4.87 6.35 6.99
N LEU A 144 5.44 6.90 8.04
CA LEU A 144 4.99 6.65 9.42
C LEU A 144 3.58 7.17 9.66
N SER A 145 3.25 8.35 9.11
CA SER A 145 1.90 8.92 9.16
C SER A 145 0.89 8.02 8.44
N HIS A 146 1.23 7.52 7.24
CA HIS A 146 0.37 6.58 6.51
C HIS A 146 0.14 5.28 7.29
N ILE A 147 1.20 4.69 7.84
CA ILE A 147 1.10 3.46 8.63
C ILE A 147 0.23 3.69 9.87
N SER A 148 0.50 4.76 10.62
CA SER A 148 -0.24 5.10 11.84
C SER A 148 -1.71 5.37 11.54
N HIS A 149 -2.02 6.13 10.48
CA HIS A 149 -3.39 6.43 10.10
C HIS A 149 -4.20 5.16 9.82
N ILE A 150 -3.66 4.23 9.03
CA ILE A 150 -4.35 2.99 8.68
C ILE A 150 -4.44 2.04 9.90
N ARG A 151 -3.36 1.91 10.68
CA ARG A 151 -3.39 1.06 11.88
C ARG A 151 -4.37 1.57 12.93
N ASN A 152 -4.36 2.87 13.21
CA ASN A 152 -5.25 3.50 14.19
C ASN A 152 -6.70 3.52 13.73
N GLY A 153 -6.96 3.45 12.41
CA GLY A 153 -8.29 3.24 11.87
C GLY A 153 -8.93 1.91 12.29
N GLY A 154 -8.12 0.90 12.65
CA GLY A 154 -8.60 -0.37 13.23
C GLY A 154 -9.44 -1.21 12.26
N ARG A 155 -9.25 -1.06 10.94
CA ARG A 155 -10.09 -1.69 9.89
C ARG A 155 -9.29 -2.63 8.97
N GLN A 156 -8.24 -3.27 9.52
CA GLN A 156 -7.34 -4.12 8.73
C GLN A 156 -8.05 -5.36 8.18
N ALA A 157 -8.94 -5.99 8.95
CA ALA A 157 -9.69 -7.17 8.50
C ALA A 157 -10.61 -6.84 7.33
N GLU A 158 -11.41 -5.78 7.45
CA GLU A 158 -12.31 -5.30 6.40
C GLU A 158 -11.53 -4.90 5.14
N THR A 159 -10.44 -4.17 5.32
CA THR A 159 -9.56 -3.75 4.23
C THR A 159 -8.99 -4.95 3.47
N ARG A 160 -8.56 -6.00 4.18
CA ARG A 160 -8.03 -7.22 3.57
C ARG A 160 -9.11 -7.93 2.73
N VAL A 161 -10.32 -8.06 3.25
CA VAL A 161 -11.48 -8.60 2.51
C VAL A 161 -11.76 -7.77 1.27
N MET A 162 -11.80 -6.44 1.41
CA MET A 162 -12.08 -5.54 0.29
C MET A 162 -10.99 -5.55 -0.78
N LYS A 163 -9.73 -5.76 -0.42
CA LYS A 163 -8.63 -5.94 -1.39
C LYS A 163 -8.80 -7.23 -2.20
N LEU A 164 -9.21 -8.34 -1.57
CA LEU A 164 -9.51 -9.59 -2.29
C LEU A 164 -10.67 -9.38 -3.26
N TRP A 165 -11.78 -8.81 -2.81
CA TRP A 165 -12.91 -8.46 -3.67
C TRP A 165 -12.48 -7.59 -4.86
N ARG A 166 -11.75 -6.50 -4.61
CA ARG A 166 -11.24 -5.60 -5.64
C ARG A 166 -10.44 -6.36 -6.72
N ASN A 167 -9.53 -7.24 -6.28
CA ASN A 167 -8.67 -8.01 -7.18
C ASN A 167 -9.50 -8.99 -8.03
N GLN A 168 -10.45 -9.69 -7.41
CA GLN A 168 -11.32 -10.64 -8.11
C GLN A 168 -12.29 -9.95 -9.07
N ALA A 169 -12.78 -8.78 -8.69
CA ALA A 169 -13.61 -7.94 -9.56
C ALA A 169 -12.79 -7.15 -10.61
N ARG A 170 -11.44 -7.27 -10.61
CA ARG A 170 -10.51 -6.59 -11.51
C ARG A 170 -10.69 -5.08 -11.56
N LEU A 171 -10.95 -4.47 -10.39
CA LEU A 171 -11.19 -3.03 -10.29
C LEU A 171 -9.86 -2.26 -10.19
N GLN A 172 -9.77 -1.19 -10.95
CA GLN A 172 -8.72 -0.18 -10.81
C GLN A 172 -9.02 0.66 -9.58
N PHE A 173 -8.54 0.22 -8.41
CA PHE A 173 -8.78 0.89 -7.15
C PHE A 173 -7.47 0.87 -6.33
N PRO A 174 -6.71 1.97 -6.31
CA PRO A 174 -5.43 2.04 -5.60
C PRO A 174 -5.57 1.61 -4.13
N SER A 175 -4.62 0.81 -3.64
CA SER A 175 -4.72 0.21 -2.30
C SER A 175 -4.88 1.24 -1.19
N PHE A 176 -4.13 2.35 -1.25
CA PHE A 176 -4.22 3.39 -0.22
C PHE A 176 -5.57 4.12 -0.25
N TYR A 177 -6.11 4.38 -1.44
CA TYR A 177 -7.45 4.96 -1.56
C TYR A 177 -8.52 4.02 -1.02
N LEU A 178 -8.44 2.72 -1.32
CA LEU A 178 -9.35 1.72 -0.75
C LEU A 178 -9.26 1.67 0.78
N GLU A 179 -8.05 1.71 1.36
CA GLU A 179 -7.83 1.74 2.81
C GLU A 179 -8.53 2.95 3.46
N LEU A 180 -8.37 4.14 2.87
CA LEU A 180 -9.06 5.35 3.34
C LEU A 180 -10.58 5.25 3.19
N ALA A 181 -11.07 4.69 2.09
CA ALA A 181 -12.49 4.51 1.85
C ALA A 181 -13.15 3.55 2.85
N VAL A 182 -12.44 2.48 3.24
CA VAL A 182 -12.91 1.53 4.26
C VAL A 182 -13.00 2.21 5.63
N ILE A 183 -11.99 3.00 6.02
CA ILE A 183 -12.01 3.75 7.28
C ILE A 183 -13.16 4.75 7.30
N GLU A 184 -13.37 5.48 6.20
CA GLU A 184 -14.46 6.45 6.09
C GLU A 184 -15.84 5.78 6.14
N ALA A 185 -16.02 4.68 5.39
CA ALA A 185 -17.26 3.92 5.37
C ALA A 185 -17.68 3.41 6.75
N LEU A 186 -16.70 3.12 7.60
CA LEU A 186 -16.91 2.56 8.93
C LEU A 186 -16.70 3.59 10.07
N ARG A 187 -16.68 4.87 9.73
CA ARG A 187 -16.56 5.94 10.73
C ARG A 187 -17.77 5.89 11.67
N GLY A 188 -17.51 5.72 12.96
CA GLY A 188 -18.55 5.61 13.98
C GLY A 188 -19.32 4.29 13.99
N SER A 189 -18.99 3.32 13.12
CA SER A 189 -19.63 2.00 13.15
C SER A 189 -19.21 1.23 14.41
N SER A 190 -20.19 0.81 15.19
CA SER A 190 -20.07 -0.05 16.37
C SER A 190 -20.45 -1.51 16.09
N ALA A 191 -20.75 -1.86 14.84
CA ALA A 191 -21.15 -3.22 14.48
C ALA A 191 -20.06 -4.24 14.81
N MET A 192 -20.44 -5.33 15.47
CA MET A 192 -19.49 -6.36 15.91
C MET A 192 -19.18 -7.39 14.82
N SER A 193 -20.15 -7.69 13.96
CA SER A 193 -20.01 -8.67 12.87
C SER A 193 -19.13 -8.13 11.74
N LEU A 194 -18.15 -8.93 11.32
CA LEU A 194 -17.26 -8.58 10.18
C LEU A 194 -18.05 -8.48 8.88
N SER A 195 -18.95 -9.43 8.62
CA SER A 195 -19.79 -9.46 7.41
C SER A 195 -20.71 -8.23 7.34
N PHE A 196 -21.24 -7.80 8.48
CA PHE A 196 -22.05 -6.58 8.52
C PHE A 196 -21.21 -5.35 8.17
N ARG A 197 -20.03 -5.18 8.78
CA ARG A 197 -19.12 -4.06 8.48
C ARG A 197 -18.65 -4.06 7.02
N VAL A 198 -18.33 -5.23 6.46
CA VAL A 198 -18.00 -5.32 5.02
C VAL A 198 -19.21 -4.94 4.15
N GLY A 199 -20.42 -5.32 4.57
CA GLY A 199 -21.67 -4.86 3.95
C GLY A 199 -21.86 -3.34 4.00
N GLU A 200 -21.49 -2.69 5.12
CA GLU A 200 -21.49 -1.21 5.22
C GLU A 200 -20.50 -0.59 4.23
N VAL A 201 -19.30 -1.19 4.07
CA VAL A 201 -18.33 -0.73 3.07
C VAL A 201 -18.91 -0.83 1.66
N TYR A 202 -19.57 -1.95 1.30
CA TYR A 202 -20.20 -2.06 -0.01
C TYR A 202 -21.31 -1.01 -0.21
N ARG A 203 -22.14 -0.73 0.80
CA ARG A 203 -23.18 0.33 0.72
C ARG A 203 -22.53 1.71 0.51
N TYR A 204 -21.45 2.00 1.22
CA TYR A 204 -20.71 3.24 1.06
C TYR A 204 -20.12 3.37 -0.35
N LEU A 205 -19.48 2.32 -0.87
CA LEU A 205 -18.92 2.31 -2.22
C LEU A 205 -19.97 2.40 -3.32
N ALA A 206 -21.15 1.82 -3.08
CA ALA A 206 -22.30 1.87 -4.00
C ALA A 206 -22.98 3.26 -4.04
N GLY A 207 -22.78 4.09 -3.05
CA GLY A 207 -23.44 5.39 -2.89
C GLY A 207 -22.45 6.56 -2.74
N PRO A 208 -22.14 7.01 -1.51
CA PRO A 208 -21.44 8.27 -1.25
C PRO A 208 -20.02 8.34 -1.83
N PHE A 209 -19.34 7.21 -1.99
CA PHE A 209 -17.94 7.14 -2.39
C PHE A 209 -17.61 7.93 -3.67
N ALA A 210 -18.49 7.89 -4.69
CA ALA A 210 -18.20 8.47 -6.00
C ALA A 210 -17.98 9.99 -5.94
N SER A 211 -18.64 10.68 -4.99
CA SER A 211 -18.53 12.13 -4.77
C SER A 211 -17.65 12.50 -3.57
N ALA A 212 -17.21 11.53 -2.78
CA ALA A 212 -16.44 11.76 -1.58
C ALA A 212 -15.04 12.30 -1.91
N ARG A 213 -14.60 13.29 -1.13
CA ARG A 213 -13.26 13.87 -1.25
C ARG A 213 -12.33 13.23 -0.23
N PHE A 214 -11.28 12.56 -0.71
CA PHE A 214 -10.21 11.99 0.10
C PHE A 214 -8.92 12.77 -0.08
N VAL A 215 -8.27 13.09 1.02
CA VAL A 215 -7.00 13.81 1.06
C VAL A 215 -5.98 12.93 1.76
N ASP A 216 -4.76 12.95 1.27
CA ASP A 216 -3.63 12.25 1.88
C ASP A 216 -3.35 12.82 3.30
N PRO A 217 -3.43 12.01 4.36
CA PRO A 217 -3.19 12.47 5.72
C PRO A 217 -1.75 12.96 5.96
N ALA A 218 -0.81 12.59 5.11
CA ALA A 218 0.59 13.03 5.18
C ALA A 218 0.90 14.22 4.26
N ASN A 219 0.01 14.52 3.32
CA ASN A 219 0.21 15.59 2.34
C ASN A 219 -1.12 16.18 1.90
N THR A 220 -1.57 17.22 2.56
CA THR A 220 -2.88 17.85 2.31
C THR A 220 -3.04 18.44 0.90
N ASN A 221 -1.94 18.63 0.17
CA ASN A 221 -1.97 19.04 -1.24
C ASN A 221 -2.25 17.86 -2.18
N ASN A 222 -2.17 16.63 -1.70
CA ASN A 222 -2.44 15.43 -2.47
C ASN A 222 -3.90 14.98 -2.26
N VAL A 223 -4.73 15.18 -3.28
CA VAL A 223 -6.14 14.78 -3.27
C VAL A 223 -6.26 13.39 -3.86
N ILE A 224 -6.27 12.37 -2.99
CA ILE A 224 -6.32 10.94 -3.35
C ILE A 224 -7.55 10.60 -4.21
N SER A 225 -8.68 11.30 -4.00
CA SER A 225 -9.87 11.08 -4.82
C SER A 225 -9.72 11.47 -6.29
N ASN A 226 -8.62 12.13 -6.67
CA ASN A 226 -8.27 12.42 -8.06
C ASN A 226 -7.51 11.27 -8.74
N ASP A 227 -7.09 10.25 -8.01
CA ASP A 227 -6.37 9.08 -8.54
C ASP A 227 -7.28 8.18 -9.40
N LEU A 228 -8.60 8.39 -9.33
CA LEU A 228 -9.60 7.65 -10.11
C LEU A 228 -10.41 8.60 -10.99
N THR A 229 -10.57 8.18 -12.22
CA THR A 229 -11.51 8.81 -13.17
C THR A 229 -12.96 8.56 -12.75
N VAL A 230 -13.90 9.34 -13.30
CA VAL A 230 -15.34 9.13 -13.10
C VAL A 230 -15.77 7.72 -13.57
N VAL A 231 -15.19 7.21 -14.64
CA VAL A 231 -15.49 5.87 -15.18
C VAL A 231 -15.07 4.80 -14.18
N GLU A 232 -13.87 4.89 -13.60
CA GLU A 232 -13.37 3.94 -12.61
C GLU A 232 -14.18 3.99 -11.31
N LYS A 233 -14.54 5.18 -10.83
CA LYS A 233 -15.44 5.34 -9.68
C LYS A 233 -16.81 4.70 -9.93
N ASN A 234 -17.37 4.87 -11.12
CA ASN A 234 -18.62 4.23 -11.50
C ASN A 234 -18.48 2.70 -11.58
N ALA A 235 -17.38 2.18 -12.11
CA ALA A 235 -17.12 0.73 -12.12
C ALA A 235 -17.10 0.15 -10.69
N ILE A 236 -16.44 0.84 -9.75
CA ILE A 236 -16.44 0.46 -8.32
C ILE A 236 -17.84 0.49 -7.75
N ARG A 237 -18.61 1.55 -8.02
CA ARG A 237 -20.00 1.70 -7.56
C ARG A 237 -20.89 0.55 -8.05
N PHE A 238 -20.85 0.21 -9.33
CA PHE A 238 -21.63 -0.90 -9.89
C PHE A 238 -21.22 -2.24 -9.31
N ALA A 239 -19.90 -2.50 -9.18
CA ALA A 239 -19.40 -3.72 -8.58
C ALA A 239 -19.84 -3.87 -7.11
N ALA A 240 -19.80 -2.78 -6.34
CA ALA A 240 -20.27 -2.76 -4.96
C ALA A 240 -21.79 -2.98 -4.84
N SER A 241 -22.59 -2.38 -5.73
CA SER A 241 -24.03 -2.62 -5.78
C SER A 241 -24.37 -4.08 -6.08
N ARG A 242 -23.63 -4.72 -6.98
CA ARG A 242 -23.77 -6.16 -7.26
C ARG A 242 -23.36 -7.01 -6.06
N ALA A 243 -22.28 -6.64 -5.38
CA ALA A 243 -21.79 -7.35 -4.21
C ALA A 243 -22.83 -7.46 -3.09
N LEU A 244 -23.67 -6.45 -2.90
CA LEU A 244 -24.77 -6.47 -1.92
C LEU A 244 -25.84 -7.53 -2.19
N GLN A 245 -25.92 -8.05 -3.41
CA GLN A 245 -26.89 -9.06 -3.85
C GLN A 245 -26.25 -10.43 -4.10
N THR A 246 -24.94 -10.53 -3.94
CA THR A 246 -24.18 -11.74 -4.27
C THR A 246 -23.86 -12.52 -2.99
N PRO A 247 -24.02 -13.86 -2.98
CA PRO A 247 -23.63 -14.69 -1.86
C PRO A 247 -22.12 -14.53 -1.54
N TRP A 248 -21.75 -14.62 -0.27
CA TRP A 248 -20.37 -14.41 0.19
C TRP A 248 -19.34 -15.30 -0.51
N GLY A 249 -19.69 -16.57 -0.77
CA GLY A 249 -18.82 -17.53 -1.46
C GLY A 249 -18.49 -17.17 -2.90
N ASP A 250 -19.24 -16.27 -3.51
CA ASP A 250 -19.02 -15.78 -4.87
C ASP A 250 -18.36 -14.39 -4.91
N LEU A 251 -18.34 -13.68 -3.77
CA LEU A 251 -17.75 -12.35 -3.64
C LEU A 251 -16.26 -12.36 -3.39
N VAL A 252 -15.81 -13.24 -2.51
CA VAL A 252 -14.43 -13.31 -2.06
C VAL A 252 -14.06 -14.78 -1.93
N ARG A 253 -13.05 -15.23 -2.68
CA ARG A 253 -12.61 -16.64 -2.69
C ARG A 253 -11.18 -16.80 -2.22
#